data_25e8712c3cd8631d9ef133b7ca7a8ead
#
_entry.id   25e8712c3cd8631d9ef133b7ca7a8ead
#
_cell.length_a   1.000
_cell.length_b   1.000
_cell.length_c   1.000
_cell.angle_alpha   90.00
_cell.angle_beta   90.00
_cell.angle_gamma   90.00
#
_symmetry.space_group_name_H-M   'P 1'
#
loop_
_entity.id
_entity.type
_entity.pdbx_description
1 polymer ?
#
loop_
_entity_poly.entity_id
_entity_poly.type
_entity_poly.pdbx_seq_one_letter_code
_entity_poly.pdbx_strand_id
1 'polypeptide(L)'
;AEIGERPLTFCYPFNSYNEDVRRIVSENRIGTRIKQYAIGGEKSKSTVESLDKWVKELMISNDWGVTMIHGISTGYDAFTSPDILWEHFRRVKNQEYDIWVGTFREVAAYVKERRNVQLDIVKKESQWAVIPRLLLDKELFNEPLTMVLNKKGKGKVKVYQNGKRLLVKKTG
;
A
#
# COMPACT_ATOMS: atom_id res chain seq x y z
N ALA A 1 1.16 28.61 -6.28
CA ALA A 1 0.17 27.80 -5.55
C ALA A 1 0.17 28.27 -4.10
N GLU A 2 -0.99 28.40 -3.46
CA GLU A 2 -1.13 28.92 -2.08
C GLU A 2 -0.44 28.02 -1.05
N ILE A 3 -0.29 26.72 -1.35
CA ILE A 3 0.37 25.73 -0.47
C ILE A 3 1.84 25.46 -0.79
N GLY A 4 2.42 26.16 -1.78
CA GLY A 4 3.83 26.02 -2.15
C GLY A 4 4.23 24.69 -2.79
N GLU A 5 3.44 23.63 -2.61
CA GLU A 5 3.71 22.29 -3.12
C GLU A 5 2.56 21.79 -3.99
N ARG A 6 2.89 20.90 -4.91
CA ARG A 6 1.88 20.24 -5.76
C ARG A 6 1.29 19.03 -5.03
N PRO A 7 -0.05 18.94 -4.87
CA PRO A 7 -0.68 17.76 -4.32
C PRO A 7 -0.49 16.54 -5.23
N LEU A 8 0.16 15.50 -4.72
CA LEU A 8 0.47 14.27 -5.47
C LEU A 8 -0.62 13.21 -5.37
N THR A 9 -1.57 13.38 -4.45
CA THR A 9 -2.71 12.50 -4.26
C THR A 9 -4.00 13.31 -4.20
N PHE A 10 -5.13 12.68 -4.46
CA PHE A 10 -6.43 13.34 -4.41
C PHE A 10 -7.50 12.40 -3.84
N CYS A 11 -8.44 12.98 -3.12
CA CYS A 11 -9.62 12.31 -2.62
C CYS A 11 -10.86 13.03 -3.15
N TYR A 12 -11.77 12.30 -3.77
CA TYR A 12 -13.00 12.90 -4.33
C TYR A 12 -13.93 13.33 -3.19
N PRO A 13 -14.33 14.62 -3.15
CA PRO A 13 -15.32 15.08 -2.19
C PRO A 13 -16.62 14.28 -2.32
N PHE A 14 -17.16 13.86 -1.17
CA PHE A 14 -18.37 13.02 -1.09
C PHE A 14 -18.30 11.70 -1.90
N ASN A 15 -17.09 11.25 -2.27
CA ASN A 15 -16.86 10.12 -3.19
C ASN A 15 -17.57 10.29 -4.56
N SER A 16 -17.87 11.52 -4.95
CA SER A 16 -18.59 11.84 -6.19
C SER A 16 -17.61 12.25 -7.27
N TYR A 17 -17.73 11.62 -8.43
CA TYR A 17 -16.91 11.92 -9.61
C TYR A 17 -17.63 11.42 -10.89
N ASN A 18 -17.27 12.03 -12.01
CA ASN A 18 -17.55 11.52 -13.34
C ASN A 18 -16.23 11.23 -14.08
N GLU A 19 -16.30 10.72 -15.28
CA GLU A 19 -15.10 10.35 -16.04
C GLU A 19 -14.21 11.56 -16.39
N ASP A 20 -14.77 12.73 -16.63
CA ASP A 20 -13.99 13.95 -16.90
C ASP A 20 -13.22 14.40 -15.65
N VAL A 21 -13.88 14.45 -14.50
CA VAL A 21 -13.24 14.77 -13.21
C VAL A 21 -12.15 13.75 -12.91
N ARG A 22 -12.43 12.46 -13.12
CA ARG A 22 -11.46 11.39 -12.91
C ARG A 22 -10.23 11.55 -13.79
N ARG A 23 -10.42 11.83 -15.08
CA ARG A 23 -9.33 12.07 -16.04
C ARG A 23 -8.47 13.26 -15.61
N ILE A 24 -9.09 14.42 -15.40
CA ILE A 24 -8.39 15.67 -15.05
C ILE A 24 -7.63 15.52 -13.71
N VAL A 25 -8.30 14.93 -12.72
CA VAL A 25 -7.71 14.79 -11.38
C VAL A 25 -6.57 13.77 -11.35
N SER A 26 -6.61 12.74 -12.19
CA SER A 26 -5.53 11.73 -12.24
C SER A 26 -4.28 12.21 -13.00
N GLU A 27 -4.39 13.29 -13.78
CA GLU A 27 -3.23 13.86 -14.48
C GLU A 27 -2.15 14.31 -13.47
N ASN A 28 -0.94 13.86 -13.71
CA ASN A 28 0.23 14.24 -12.91
C ASN A 28 0.09 13.95 -11.41
N ARG A 29 -0.65 12.92 -11.00
CA ARG A 29 -0.76 12.45 -9.62
C ARG A 29 -0.32 11.01 -9.49
N ILE A 30 0.17 10.68 -8.32
CA ILE A 30 0.54 9.30 -7.96
C ILE A 30 -0.71 8.45 -7.86
N GLY A 31 -1.76 8.97 -7.23
CA GLY A 31 -3.01 8.24 -7.10
C GLY A 31 -4.19 9.10 -6.66
N THR A 32 -5.39 8.59 -6.96
CA THR A 32 -6.66 9.17 -6.50
C THR A 32 -7.45 8.14 -5.72
N ARG A 33 -7.99 8.52 -4.56
CA ARG A 33 -8.75 7.62 -3.70
C ARG A 33 -10.20 7.53 -4.17
N ILE A 34 -10.60 6.35 -4.62
CA ILE A 34 -11.97 6.06 -5.09
C ILE A 34 -12.74 5.24 -4.05
N LYS A 35 -12.08 4.30 -3.39
CA LYS A 35 -12.68 3.41 -2.41
C LYS A 35 -12.04 3.57 -1.05
N GLN A 36 -12.85 3.46 -0.01
CA GLN A 36 -12.41 3.39 1.37
C GLN A 36 -13.39 2.55 2.19
N TYR A 37 -12.89 1.99 3.28
CA TYR A 37 -13.69 1.32 4.29
C TYR A 37 -13.97 2.32 5.43
N ALA A 38 -15.24 2.70 5.62
CA ALA A 38 -15.62 3.58 6.70
C ALA A 38 -15.58 2.81 8.03
N ILE A 39 -14.89 3.37 9.01
CA ILE A 39 -14.80 2.82 10.36
C ILE A 39 -15.21 3.89 11.37
N GLY A 40 -15.95 3.47 12.40
CA GLY A 40 -16.52 4.36 13.41
C GLY A 40 -17.56 3.65 14.26
N GLY A 41 -18.43 4.39 14.91
CA GLY A 41 -19.37 3.88 15.90
C GLY A 41 -20.82 3.83 15.43
N GLU A 42 -21.48 4.98 15.35
CA GLU A 42 -22.94 5.05 15.15
C GLU A 42 -23.40 4.50 13.79
N LYS A 43 -22.71 4.85 12.74
CA LYS A 43 -23.03 4.46 11.36
C LYS A 43 -22.30 3.18 10.94
N SER A 44 -20.98 3.19 11.11
CA SER A 44 -20.13 2.08 10.68
C SER A 44 -20.20 0.88 11.61
N LYS A 45 -20.61 1.04 12.87
CA LYS A 45 -20.78 -0.03 13.88
C LYS A 45 -19.54 -0.93 13.99
N SER A 46 -18.37 -0.31 13.92
CA SER A 46 -17.11 -1.04 13.94
C SER A 46 -16.87 -1.68 15.31
N THR A 47 -16.48 -2.92 15.30
CA THR A 47 -15.94 -3.64 16.46
C THR A 47 -14.54 -4.12 16.16
N VAL A 48 -13.78 -4.50 17.16
CA VAL A 48 -12.44 -5.06 16.98
C VAL A 48 -12.49 -6.28 16.04
N GLU A 49 -13.49 -7.13 16.22
CA GLU A 49 -13.68 -8.35 15.42
C GLU A 49 -14.01 -8.04 13.95
N SER A 50 -14.85 -7.02 13.69
CA SER A 50 -15.18 -6.61 12.32
C SER A 50 -13.96 -6.03 11.59
N LEU A 51 -13.12 -5.27 12.30
CA LEU A 51 -11.88 -4.72 11.76
C LEU A 51 -10.84 -5.82 11.51
N ASP A 52 -10.70 -6.78 12.41
CA ASP A 52 -9.83 -7.95 12.20
C ASP A 52 -10.27 -8.79 11.00
N LYS A 53 -11.58 -8.99 10.85
CA LYS A 53 -12.13 -9.72 9.70
C LYS A 53 -11.77 -9.01 8.40
N TRP A 54 -11.96 -7.70 8.34
CA TRP A 54 -11.62 -6.89 7.17
C TRP A 54 -10.12 -6.98 6.82
N VAL A 55 -9.23 -6.88 7.82
CA VAL A 55 -7.78 -7.04 7.59
C VAL A 55 -7.45 -8.43 7.05
N LYS A 56 -8.04 -9.50 7.61
CA LYS A 56 -7.84 -10.86 7.13
C LYS A 56 -8.30 -11.04 5.69
N GLU A 57 -9.42 -10.44 5.31
CA GLU A 57 -9.91 -10.46 3.92
C GLU A 57 -8.93 -9.80 2.96
N LEU A 58 -8.35 -8.65 3.34
CA LEU A 58 -7.30 -7.99 2.57
C LEU A 58 -6.05 -8.85 2.43
N MET A 59 -5.63 -9.53 3.49
CA MET A 59 -4.47 -10.43 3.44
C MET A 59 -4.71 -11.62 2.51
N ILE A 60 -5.90 -12.23 2.56
CA ILE A 60 -6.26 -13.36 1.70
C ILE A 60 -6.30 -12.93 0.22
N SER A 61 -6.88 -11.78 -0.06
CA SER A 61 -6.98 -11.25 -1.43
C SER A 61 -5.70 -10.60 -1.95
N ASN A 62 -4.67 -10.40 -1.10
CA ASN A 62 -3.49 -9.59 -1.38
C ASN A 62 -3.88 -8.19 -1.89
N ASP A 63 -4.90 -7.58 -1.30
CA ASP A 63 -5.42 -6.30 -1.72
C ASP A 63 -4.96 -5.18 -0.79
N TRP A 64 -5.25 -3.97 -1.19
CA TRP A 64 -4.94 -2.75 -0.49
C TRP A 64 -6.19 -2.16 0.17
N GLY A 65 -6.14 -1.97 1.50
CA GLY A 65 -7.20 -1.34 2.28
C GLY A 65 -6.89 0.12 2.61
N VAL A 66 -7.90 0.97 2.47
CA VAL A 66 -7.87 2.36 2.93
C VAL A 66 -9.04 2.58 3.87
N THR A 67 -8.78 3.06 5.08
CA THR A 67 -9.83 3.41 6.04
C THR A 67 -10.18 4.89 5.98
N MET A 68 -11.44 5.20 6.27
CA MET A 68 -11.94 6.55 6.48
C MET A 68 -12.51 6.66 7.89
N ILE A 69 -12.00 7.60 8.66
CA ILE A 69 -12.42 7.91 10.03
C ILE A 69 -12.91 9.36 10.04
N HIS A 70 -14.10 9.61 10.58
CA HIS A 70 -14.63 10.96 10.74
C HIS A 70 -14.39 11.51 12.15
N GLY A 71 -14.48 10.64 13.15
CA GLY A 71 -14.27 11.02 14.54
C GLY A 71 -13.74 9.84 15.37
N ILE A 72 -12.94 10.13 16.38
CA ILE A 72 -12.42 9.11 17.31
C ILE A 72 -13.29 9.09 18.57
N SER A 73 -13.29 10.16 19.33
CA SER A 73 -14.07 10.27 20.58
C SER A 73 -15.32 11.12 20.44
N THR A 74 -15.34 12.02 19.46
CA THR A 74 -16.45 12.96 19.19
C THR A 74 -16.55 13.20 17.68
N GLY A 75 -17.70 13.68 17.24
CA GLY A 75 -17.95 14.03 15.84
C GLY A 75 -18.80 13.00 15.11
N TYR A 76 -18.94 13.18 13.81
CA TYR A 76 -19.73 12.26 12.97
C TYR A 76 -19.14 10.87 12.99
N ASP A 77 -19.98 9.86 13.23
CA ASP A 77 -19.62 8.45 13.28
C ASP A 77 -18.43 8.13 14.20
N ALA A 78 -18.28 8.90 15.30
CA ALA A 78 -17.24 8.63 16.29
C ALA A 78 -17.41 7.23 16.90
N PHE A 79 -16.29 6.60 17.25
CA PHE A 79 -16.33 5.27 17.87
C PHE A 79 -17.12 5.30 19.19
N THR A 80 -17.83 4.24 19.49
CA THR A 80 -18.50 4.03 20.80
C THR A 80 -17.49 3.96 21.94
N SER A 81 -16.29 3.46 21.67
CA SER A 81 -15.10 3.57 22.52
C SER A 81 -13.87 3.76 21.64
N PRO A 82 -13.00 4.74 21.93
CA PRO A 82 -11.71 4.88 21.26
C PRO A 82 -10.82 3.63 21.33
N ASP A 83 -11.02 2.79 22.35
CA ASP A 83 -10.25 1.55 22.56
C ASP A 83 -10.41 0.58 21.40
N ILE A 84 -11.53 0.61 20.67
CA ILE A 84 -11.73 -0.20 19.46
C ILE A 84 -10.67 0.13 18.42
N LEU A 85 -10.41 1.41 18.19
CA LEU A 85 -9.41 1.87 17.24
C LEU A 85 -7.99 1.56 17.70
N TRP A 86 -7.70 1.79 18.98
CA TRP A 86 -6.38 1.53 19.56
C TRP A 86 -6.04 0.04 19.56
N GLU A 87 -7.01 -0.81 19.87
CA GLU A 87 -6.83 -2.26 19.80
C GLU A 87 -6.62 -2.72 18.37
N HIS A 88 -7.37 -2.18 17.41
CA HIS A 88 -7.16 -2.43 15.99
C HIS A 88 -5.73 -2.08 15.56
N PHE A 89 -5.25 -0.90 15.90
CA PHE A 89 -3.88 -0.48 15.56
C PHE A 89 -2.84 -1.39 16.19
N ARG A 90 -3.03 -1.82 17.44
CA ARG A 90 -2.14 -2.76 18.13
C ARG A 90 -2.09 -4.12 17.41
N ARG A 91 -3.25 -4.64 16.99
CA ARG A 91 -3.31 -5.91 16.26
C ARG A 91 -2.68 -5.84 14.88
N VAL A 92 -2.90 -4.75 14.14
CA VAL A 92 -2.22 -4.52 12.86
C VAL A 92 -0.69 -4.40 13.06
N LYS A 93 -0.26 -3.64 14.09
CA LYS A 93 1.17 -3.51 14.42
C LYS A 93 1.82 -4.85 14.76
N ASN A 94 1.13 -5.71 15.47
CA ASN A 94 1.63 -7.06 15.80
C ASN A 94 1.79 -7.97 14.57
N GLN A 95 1.20 -7.61 13.45
CA GLN A 95 1.28 -8.30 12.16
C GLN A 95 2.15 -7.57 11.12
N GLU A 96 2.96 -6.60 11.54
CA GLU A 96 3.80 -5.79 10.62
C GLU A 96 4.80 -6.60 9.79
N TYR A 97 5.01 -7.86 10.13
CA TYR A 97 5.79 -8.79 9.31
C TYR A 97 5.09 -9.12 7.98
N ASP A 98 3.77 -9.22 8.00
CA ASP A 98 2.93 -9.63 6.86
C ASP A 98 2.11 -8.46 6.29
N ILE A 99 1.93 -7.40 7.08
CA ILE A 99 1.14 -6.21 6.70
C ILE A 99 2.06 -4.99 6.61
N TRP A 100 2.08 -4.35 5.46
CA TRP A 100 2.70 -3.05 5.31
C TRP A 100 1.67 -1.94 5.54
N VAL A 101 1.94 -1.07 6.50
CA VAL A 101 1.18 0.16 6.75
C VAL A 101 2.01 1.33 6.22
N GLY A 102 1.47 2.05 5.28
CA GLY A 102 2.08 3.22 4.66
C GLY A 102 1.07 4.35 4.45
N THR A 103 1.54 5.50 4.09
CA THR A 103 0.68 6.59 3.64
C THR A 103 0.00 6.20 2.33
N PHE A 104 -1.16 6.83 2.03
CA PHE A 104 -1.84 6.60 0.75
C PHE A 104 -0.91 6.86 -0.45
N ARG A 105 -0.03 7.86 -0.33
CA ARG A 105 0.96 8.19 -1.37
C ARG A 105 1.94 7.03 -1.61
N GLU A 106 2.55 6.51 -0.56
CA GLU A 106 3.54 5.42 -0.65
C GLU A 106 2.92 4.16 -1.23
N VAL A 107 1.76 3.74 -0.70
CA VAL A 107 1.09 2.53 -1.20
C VAL A 107 0.62 2.71 -2.65
N ALA A 108 0.07 3.86 -3.01
CA ALA A 108 -0.33 4.15 -4.38
C ALA A 108 0.85 4.15 -5.36
N ALA A 109 2.00 4.73 -4.95
CA ALA A 109 3.22 4.71 -5.73
C ALA A 109 3.71 3.26 -5.93
N TYR A 110 3.85 2.49 -4.85
CA TYR A 110 4.26 1.09 -4.88
C TYR A 110 3.38 0.24 -5.81
N VAL A 111 2.05 0.36 -5.70
CA VAL A 111 1.11 -0.38 -6.54
C VAL A 111 1.27 -0.02 -8.02
N LYS A 112 1.47 1.27 -8.32
CA LYS A 112 1.66 1.74 -9.69
C LYS A 112 3.01 1.29 -10.24
N GLU A 113 4.07 1.38 -9.47
CA GLU A 113 5.41 0.88 -9.84
C GLU A 113 5.40 -0.63 -10.09
N ARG A 114 4.84 -1.42 -9.16
CA ARG A 114 4.72 -2.87 -9.28
C ARG A 114 3.97 -3.30 -10.55
N ARG A 115 2.97 -2.53 -10.97
CA ARG A 115 2.18 -2.83 -12.19
C ARG A 115 2.89 -2.43 -13.48
N ASN A 116 3.86 -1.52 -13.41
CA ASN A 116 4.53 -0.95 -14.59
C ASN A 116 5.99 -1.37 -14.71
N VAL A 117 6.58 -1.97 -13.69
CA VAL A 117 7.96 -2.44 -13.75
C VAL A 117 8.08 -3.63 -14.72
N GLN A 118 9.00 -3.53 -15.63
CA GLN A 118 9.43 -4.63 -16.51
C GLN A 118 10.76 -5.19 -15.98
N LEU A 119 10.92 -6.50 -16.01
CA LEU A 119 12.11 -7.17 -15.53
C LEU A 119 12.83 -7.89 -16.68
N ASP A 120 14.04 -7.45 -17.00
CA ASP A 120 14.92 -8.22 -17.85
C ASP A 120 15.74 -9.17 -16.97
N ILE A 121 15.68 -10.46 -17.26
CA ILE A 121 16.37 -11.49 -16.48
C ILE A 121 17.42 -12.16 -17.35
N VAL A 122 18.68 -11.95 -17.01
CA VAL A 122 19.82 -12.61 -17.64
C VAL A 122 20.33 -13.71 -16.73
N LYS A 123 20.29 -14.95 -17.20
CA LYS A 123 20.75 -16.13 -16.46
C LYS A 123 22.13 -16.54 -16.97
N LYS A 124 23.09 -16.66 -16.06
CA LYS A 124 24.43 -17.20 -16.35
C LYS A 124 24.73 -18.25 -15.28
N GLU A 125 24.78 -19.52 -15.67
CA GLU A 125 25.10 -20.65 -14.79
C GLU A 125 24.39 -20.59 -13.44
N SER A 126 25.11 -20.18 -12.37
CA SER A 126 24.59 -20.06 -11.00
C SER A 126 24.20 -18.63 -10.61
N GLN A 127 24.31 -17.67 -11.53
CA GLN A 127 24.03 -16.25 -11.28
C GLN A 127 22.90 -15.74 -12.17
N TRP A 128 22.04 -14.92 -11.60
CA TRP A 128 21.00 -14.21 -12.34
C TRP A 128 21.19 -12.71 -12.14
N ALA A 129 21.20 -11.97 -13.23
CA ALA A 129 21.07 -10.52 -13.19
C ALA A 129 19.61 -10.16 -13.48
N VAL A 130 19.01 -9.38 -12.61
CA VAL A 130 17.66 -8.86 -12.77
C VAL A 130 17.77 -7.35 -12.94
N ILE A 131 17.31 -6.86 -14.09
CA ILE A 131 17.39 -5.45 -14.47
C ILE A 131 15.97 -4.89 -14.51
N PRO A 132 15.54 -4.15 -13.48
CA PRO A 132 14.22 -3.51 -13.49
C PRO A 132 14.24 -2.30 -14.42
N ARG A 133 13.21 -2.19 -15.26
CA ARG A 133 12.93 -1.01 -16.08
C ARG A 133 11.59 -0.42 -15.67
N LEU A 134 11.61 0.82 -15.23
CA LEU A 134 10.41 1.57 -14.87
C LEU A 134 10.38 2.86 -15.69
N LEU A 135 9.32 3.02 -16.51
CA LEU A 135 9.12 4.19 -17.37
C LEU A 135 8.30 5.30 -16.68
N LEU A 136 8.13 5.21 -15.39
CA LEU A 136 7.48 6.24 -14.58
C LEU A 136 8.49 7.32 -14.14
N ASP A 137 7.98 8.50 -13.82
CA ASP A 137 8.79 9.59 -13.30
C ASP A 137 9.47 9.17 -11.98
N LYS A 138 10.80 9.16 -11.97
CA LYS A 138 11.62 8.68 -10.85
C LYS A 138 11.57 9.60 -9.63
N GLU A 139 11.16 10.84 -9.78
CA GLU A 139 10.98 11.75 -8.64
C GLU A 139 9.70 11.43 -7.88
N LEU A 140 8.70 10.90 -8.57
CA LEU A 140 7.41 10.53 -7.99
C LEU A 140 7.31 9.06 -7.60
N PHE A 141 8.03 8.18 -8.32
CA PHE A 141 7.92 6.72 -8.23
C PHE A 141 9.29 6.12 -7.93
N ASN A 142 9.57 5.96 -6.64
CA ASN A 142 10.85 5.47 -6.12
C ASN A 142 10.69 4.57 -4.89
N GLU A 143 9.52 3.95 -4.73
CA GLU A 143 9.29 3.05 -3.61
C GLU A 143 10.09 1.74 -3.77
N PRO A 144 10.66 1.21 -2.69
CA PRO A 144 11.36 -0.07 -2.74
C PRO A 144 10.42 -1.22 -3.10
N LEU A 145 10.65 -1.85 -4.26
CA LEU A 145 9.83 -2.99 -4.69
C LEU A 145 10.32 -4.30 -4.08
N THR A 146 9.39 -5.11 -3.61
CA THR A 146 9.68 -6.47 -3.15
C THR A 146 9.71 -7.43 -4.32
N MET A 147 10.81 -8.19 -4.44
CA MET A 147 10.97 -9.23 -5.43
C MET A 147 10.88 -10.62 -4.79
N VAL A 148 9.98 -11.45 -5.31
CA VAL A 148 9.83 -12.84 -4.89
C VAL A 148 10.55 -13.76 -5.87
N LEU A 149 11.46 -14.59 -5.37
CA LEU A 149 12.22 -15.56 -6.16
C LEU A 149 11.77 -16.98 -5.83
N ASN A 150 11.15 -17.65 -6.80
CA ASN A 150 10.82 -19.06 -6.69
C ASN A 150 12.03 -19.90 -7.05
N LYS A 151 12.69 -20.45 -6.03
CA LYS A 151 13.87 -21.27 -6.20
C LYS A 151 13.54 -22.76 -6.07
N LYS A 152 13.87 -23.54 -7.08
CA LYS A 152 13.88 -25.00 -6.99
C LYS A 152 15.25 -25.48 -6.46
N GLY A 153 15.25 -26.36 -5.47
CA GLY A 153 16.45 -27.00 -4.93
C GLY A 153 17.02 -26.38 -3.64
N LYS A 154 17.94 -27.12 -3.02
CA LYS A 154 18.61 -26.75 -1.75
C LYS A 154 19.76 -25.75 -2.03
N GLY A 155 19.90 -24.74 -1.20
CA GLY A 155 21.00 -23.77 -1.26
C GLY A 155 20.58 -22.37 -0.81
N LYS A 156 21.55 -21.56 -0.39
CA LYS A 156 21.34 -20.19 0.05
C LYS A 156 21.35 -19.24 -1.15
N VAL A 157 20.39 -18.33 -1.23
CA VAL A 157 20.39 -17.23 -2.18
C VAL A 157 21.09 -16.03 -1.57
N LYS A 158 21.98 -15.40 -2.31
CA LYS A 158 22.59 -14.13 -1.95
C LYS A 158 22.15 -13.11 -3.01
N VAL A 159 21.64 -11.99 -2.60
CA VAL A 159 21.19 -10.91 -3.49
C VAL A 159 22.05 -9.69 -3.26
N TYR A 160 22.44 -9.04 -4.32
CA TYR A 160 23.24 -7.82 -4.31
C TYR A 160 22.57 -6.77 -5.20
N GLN A 161 22.60 -5.52 -4.75
CA GLN A 161 22.21 -4.35 -5.54
C GLN A 161 23.29 -3.28 -5.40
N ASN A 162 23.84 -2.84 -6.52
CA ASN A 162 24.92 -1.85 -6.54
C ASN A 162 26.10 -2.22 -5.63
N GLY A 163 26.50 -3.49 -5.64
CA GLY A 163 27.59 -4.04 -4.81
C GLY A 163 27.24 -4.28 -3.33
N LYS A 164 26.08 -3.81 -2.85
CA LYS A 164 25.65 -4.04 -1.46
C LYS A 164 24.77 -5.29 -1.37
N ARG A 165 25.02 -6.10 -0.34
CA ARG A 165 24.22 -7.29 -0.08
C ARG A 165 22.85 -6.88 0.49
N LEU A 166 21.79 -7.40 -0.10
CA LEU A 166 20.42 -7.19 0.37
C LEU A 166 19.98 -8.28 1.36
N LEU A 167 19.04 -7.92 2.23
CA LEU A 167 18.37 -8.86 3.09
C LEU A 167 17.46 -9.76 2.26
N VAL A 168 17.58 -11.08 2.48
CA VAL A 168 16.72 -12.08 1.86
C VAL A 168 15.90 -12.74 2.96
N LYS A 169 14.58 -12.61 2.88
CA LYS A 169 13.65 -13.32 3.78
C LYS A 169 13.20 -14.59 3.09
N LYS A 170 13.06 -15.68 3.84
CA LYS A 170 12.46 -16.92 3.36
C LYS A 170 10.95 -16.81 3.60
N THR A 171 10.16 -16.87 2.54
CA THR A 171 8.71 -17.08 2.64
C THR A 171 8.47 -18.57 2.79
N GLY A 172 7.55 -18.93 3.70
CA GLY A 172 7.15 -20.32 3.97
C GLY A 172 6.55 -21.01 2.76
#